data_fa1f6d912457219bd9e575eaac72a293
#
_entry.id   fa1f6d912457219bd9e575eaac72a293
#
_cell.length_a   1.000
_cell.length_b   1.000
_cell.length_c   1.000
_cell.angle_alpha   90.00
_cell.angle_beta   90.00
_cell.angle_gamma   90.00
#
_symmetry.space_group_name_H-M   'P 1'
#
loop_
_entity.id
_entity.type
_entity.pdbx_description
1 polymer ?
#
loop_
_entity_poly.entity_id
_entity_poly.type
_entity_poly.pdbx_seq_one_letter_code
_entity_poly.pdbx_strand_id
1 'polypeptide(L)'
;MNFKVTKLTQSKLLANFMNWITPTKRSWNGHNASGFKNDILAVNGFNHEMKYGGLDRELGERLFNLGLLSKQIRYSAICLHLDHARGYSSPEIWKTNNGIRSYNRKHKVIQIEQGINTL
;
A
#
# COMPACT_ATOMS: atom_id res chain seq x y z
N MET A 1 -4.23 26.79 -8.77
CA MET A 1 -4.36 26.19 -7.41
C MET A 1 -3.71 24.81 -7.44
N ASN A 2 -2.71 24.54 -6.62
CA ASN A 2 -1.97 23.28 -6.70
C ASN A 2 -2.84 22.14 -6.11
N PHE A 3 -3.03 21.02 -6.83
CA PHE A 3 -3.80 19.86 -6.41
C PHE A 3 -3.46 19.33 -5.00
N LYS A 4 -2.24 19.60 -4.52
CA LYS A 4 -1.79 19.23 -3.17
C LYS A 4 -2.50 20.03 -2.06
N VAL A 5 -2.96 21.23 -2.34
CA VAL A 5 -3.61 22.12 -1.35
C VAL A 5 -5.07 21.72 -1.12
N THR A 6 -5.75 21.17 -2.14
CA THR A 6 -7.16 20.75 -2.00
C THR A 6 -7.35 19.59 -1.02
N LYS A 7 -6.28 18.86 -0.68
CA LYS A 7 -6.32 17.80 0.34
C LYS A 7 -6.40 18.32 1.77
N LEU A 8 -6.10 19.60 2.00
CA LEU A 8 -6.06 20.22 3.33
C LEU A 8 -7.44 20.76 3.77
N THR A 9 -8.52 20.20 3.24
CA THR A 9 -9.85 20.62 3.65
C THR A 9 -10.17 20.19 5.09
N GLN A 10 -10.72 21.10 5.88
CA GLN A 10 -11.22 20.84 7.23
C GLN A 10 -12.67 20.35 7.25
N SER A 11 -13.38 20.44 6.13
CA SER A 11 -14.77 20.00 5.99
C SER A 11 -14.85 18.48 5.82
N LYS A 12 -15.44 17.78 6.79
CA LYS A 12 -15.66 16.32 6.73
C LYS A 12 -16.56 15.90 5.56
N LEU A 13 -17.59 16.72 5.26
CA LEU A 13 -18.50 16.45 4.13
C LEU A 13 -17.76 16.53 2.80
N LEU A 14 -16.96 17.58 2.61
CA LEU A 14 -16.15 17.75 1.41
C LEU A 14 -15.08 16.66 1.29
N ALA A 15 -14.43 16.29 2.40
CA ALA A 15 -13.45 15.21 2.40
C ALA A 15 -14.07 13.86 1.99
N ASN A 16 -15.26 13.53 2.52
CA ASN A 16 -15.97 12.30 2.16
C ASN A 16 -16.41 12.29 0.69
N PHE A 17 -16.95 13.42 0.20
CA PHE A 17 -17.31 13.58 -1.20
C PHE A 17 -16.10 13.42 -2.11
N MET A 18 -14.98 14.07 -1.80
CA MET A 18 -13.73 13.97 -2.56
C MET A 18 -13.13 12.55 -2.52
N ASN A 19 -13.22 11.84 -1.39
CA ASN A 19 -12.81 10.44 -1.31
C ASN A 19 -13.66 9.56 -2.22
N TRP A 20 -14.94 9.86 -2.38
CA TRP A 20 -15.86 9.10 -3.21
C TRP A 20 -15.64 9.32 -4.71
N ILE A 21 -15.47 10.58 -5.15
CA ILE A 21 -15.36 10.91 -6.59
C ILE A 21 -13.96 10.75 -7.15
N THR A 22 -12.90 10.72 -6.30
CA THR A 22 -11.53 10.70 -6.81
C THR A 22 -11.16 9.29 -7.32
N PRO A 23 -10.88 9.10 -8.62
CA PRO A 23 -10.56 7.81 -9.21
C PRO A 23 -9.10 7.44 -8.92
N THR A 24 -8.83 6.92 -7.74
CA THR A 24 -7.49 6.43 -7.37
C THR A 24 -7.50 4.94 -7.09
N LYS A 25 -6.40 4.26 -7.43
CA LYS A 25 -6.21 2.87 -7.04
C LYS A 25 -6.13 2.78 -5.51
N ARG A 26 -6.97 1.95 -4.93
CA ARG A 26 -7.01 1.66 -3.51
C ARG A 26 -5.94 0.62 -3.22
N SER A 27 -4.71 1.08 -3.03
CA SER A 27 -3.57 0.22 -2.73
C SER A 27 -3.02 0.54 -1.34
N TRP A 28 -2.40 -0.43 -0.71
CA TRP A 28 -1.65 -0.20 0.51
C TRP A 28 -0.44 0.68 0.22
N ASN A 29 -0.32 1.81 0.91
CA ASN A 29 0.83 2.71 0.84
C ASN A 29 1.44 2.82 2.22
N GLY A 30 2.68 2.39 2.39
CA GLY A 30 3.34 2.29 3.68
C GLY A 30 3.41 3.59 4.48
N HIS A 31 3.33 4.75 3.82
CA HIS A 31 3.33 6.05 4.52
C HIS A 31 1.96 6.45 5.11
N ASN A 32 0.86 5.87 4.63
CA ASN A 32 -0.50 6.17 5.13
C ASN A 32 -1.45 5.01 4.79
N ALA A 33 -1.35 3.94 5.55
CA ALA A 33 -2.22 2.78 5.43
C ALA A 33 -2.46 2.16 6.81
N SER A 34 -3.62 1.55 6.99
CA SER A 34 -3.98 0.82 8.19
C SER A 34 -4.83 -0.41 7.84
N GLY A 35 -4.76 -1.41 8.69
CA GLY A 35 -5.54 -2.65 8.57
C GLY A 35 -5.68 -3.32 9.93
N PHE A 36 -6.55 -4.29 10.02
CA PHE A 36 -6.69 -5.07 11.25
C PHE A 36 -5.50 -6.01 11.42
N LYS A 37 -5.03 -6.13 12.66
CA LYS A 37 -3.90 -6.99 13.03
C LYS A 37 -4.09 -8.42 12.54
N ASN A 38 -5.28 -8.98 12.72
CA ASN A 38 -5.58 -10.37 12.34
C ASN A 38 -5.47 -10.59 10.83
N ASP A 39 -5.85 -9.61 10.01
CA ASP A 39 -5.74 -9.69 8.56
C ASP A 39 -4.27 -9.67 8.12
N ILE A 40 -3.45 -8.82 8.77
CA ILE A 40 -2.01 -8.74 8.50
C ILE A 40 -1.32 -10.05 8.91
N LEU A 41 -1.70 -10.64 10.04
CA LEU A 41 -1.21 -11.95 10.47
C LEU A 41 -1.64 -13.07 9.54
N ALA A 42 -2.89 -13.03 9.05
CA ALA A 42 -3.43 -14.04 8.12
C ALA A 42 -2.64 -14.13 6.80
N VAL A 43 -2.06 -13.02 6.35
CA VAL A 43 -1.19 -12.99 5.16
C VAL A 43 0.30 -13.14 5.49
N ASN A 44 0.66 -13.39 6.75
CA ASN A 44 2.03 -13.51 7.27
C ASN A 44 2.87 -12.21 7.14
N GLY A 45 2.23 -11.03 7.18
CA GLY A 45 2.90 -9.74 7.21
C GLY A 45 3.64 -9.35 5.93
N PHE A 46 4.72 -8.57 6.07
CA PHE A 46 5.57 -8.16 4.96
C PHE A 46 6.46 -9.30 4.46
N ASN A 47 6.72 -9.30 3.16
CA ASN A 47 7.58 -10.30 2.52
C ASN A 47 9.06 -9.93 2.69
N HIS A 48 9.81 -10.71 3.46
CA HIS A 48 11.23 -10.47 3.74
C HIS A 48 12.16 -10.81 2.57
N GLU A 49 11.69 -11.53 1.57
CA GLU A 49 12.46 -11.74 0.33
C GLU A 49 12.58 -10.47 -0.51
N MET A 50 11.64 -9.54 -0.33
CA MET A 50 11.65 -8.28 -1.05
C MET A 50 12.57 -7.28 -0.38
N LYS A 51 13.52 -6.75 -1.14
CA LYS A 51 14.30 -5.59 -0.75
C LYS A 51 13.46 -4.32 -0.94
N TYR A 52 14.06 -3.16 -0.71
CA TYR A 52 13.37 -1.88 -0.84
C TYR A 52 12.67 -1.71 -2.20
N GLY A 53 11.40 -1.35 -2.15
CA GLY A 53 10.58 -1.00 -3.32
C GLY A 53 9.41 -1.95 -3.58
N GLY A 54 8.20 -1.49 -3.31
CA GLY A 54 6.97 -2.20 -3.61
C GLY A 54 6.48 -3.22 -2.57
N LEU A 55 7.16 -3.36 -1.42
CA LEU A 55 6.74 -4.25 -0.32
C LEU A 55 5.34 -3.91 0.20
N ASP A 56 5.08 -2.62 0.36
CA ASP A 56 3.80 -2.08 0.79
C ASP A 56 2.67 -2.47 -0.18
N ARG A 57 2.91 -2.33 -1.47
CA ARG A 57 1.95 -2.72 -2.51
C ARG A 57 1.74 -4.22 -2.58
N GLU A 58 2.80 -5.00 -2.39
CA GLU A 58 2.75 -6.46 -2.37
C GLU A 58 1.87 -6.96 -1.22
N LEU A 59 2.06 -6.42 -0.01
CA LEU A 59 1.19 -6.72 1.12
C LEU A 59 -0.28 -6.40 0.81
N GLY A 60 -0.55 -5.22 0.22
CA GLY A 60 -1.90 -4.83 -0.16
C GLY A 60 -2.52 -5.74 -1.22
N GLU A 61 -1.73 -6.25 -2.16
CA GLU A 61 -2.17 -7.22 -3.18
C GLU A 61 -2.57 -8.56 -2.53
N ARG A 62 -1.83 -9.04 -1.53
CA ARG A 62 -2.20 -10.26 -0.79
C ARG A 62 -3.42 -10.08 0.10
N LEU A 63 -3.57 -8.94 0.75
CA LEU A 63 -4.78 -8.60 1.50
C LEU A 63 -6.01 -8.57 0.57
N PHE A 64 -5.86 -8.05 -0.65
CA PHE A 64 -6.91 -8.10 -1.67
C PHE A 64 -7.22 -9.54 -2.10
N ASN A 65 -6.18 -10.37 -2.31
CA ASN A 65 -6.35 -11.80 -2.63
C ASN A 65 -7.07 -12.57 -1.51
N LEU A 66 -6.87 -12.16 -0.24
CA LEU A 66 -7.62 -12.68 0.92
C LEU A 66 -9.12 -12.31 0.88
N GLY A 67 -9.52 -11.39 -0.01
CA GLY A 67 -10.91 -10.95 -0.16
C GLY A 67 -11.22 -9.65 0.55
N LEU A 68 -10.24 -8.95 1.11
CA LEU A 68 -10.46 -7.68 1.80
C LEU A 68 -10.70 -6.54 0.82
N LEU A 69 -11.63 -5.66 1.18
CA LEU A 69 -11.90 -4.44 0.43
C LEU A 69 -11.17 -3.26 1.06
N SER A 70 -10.44 -2.53 0.24
CA SER A 70 -9.77 -1.31 0.68
C SER A 70 -10.66 -0.08 0.53
N LYS A 71 -10.56 0.84 1.49
CA LYS A 71 -11.24 2.14 1.46
C LYS A 71 -10.21 3.26 1.30
N GLN A 72 -10.48 4.17 0.37
CA GLN A 72 -9.65 5.36 0.22
C GLN A 72 -10.00 6.39 1.31
N ILE A 73 -8.96 6.93 1.95
CA ILE A 73 -9.08 7.94 3.01
C ILE A 73 -8.22 9.19 2.75
N ARG A 74 -7.81 9.40 1.49
CA ARG A 74 -6.85 10.45 1.09
C ARG A 74 -7.16 11.85 1.61
N TYR A 75 -8.45 12.18 1.68
CA TYR A 75 -8.92 13.51 2.13
C TYR A 75 -9.36 13.51 3.59
N SER A 76 -9.49 12.35 4.23
CA SER A 76 -9.87 12.23 5.64
C SER A 76 -8.67 12.01 6.56
N ALA A 77 -7.61 11.36 6.07
CA ALA A 77 -6.35 11.15 6.78
C ALA A 77 -5.21 11.71 5.91
N ILE A 78 -4.79 12.94 6.21
CA ILE A 78 -3.82 13.68 5.40
C ILE A 78 -2.41 13.31 5.84
N CYS A 79 -1.57 12.88 4.88
CA CYS A 79 -0.15 12.68 5.08
C CYS A 79 0.63 13.60 4.14
N LEU A 80 1.57 14.35 4.68
CA LEU A 80 2.49 15.21 3.93
C LEU A 80 3.84 14.50 3.81
N HIS A 81 4.22 14.19 2.57
CA HIS A 81 5.53 13.64 2.28
C HIS A 81 6.52 14.78 2.03
N LEU A 82 7.51 14.90 2.90
CA LEU A 82 8.61 15.84 2.72
C LEU A 82 9.58 15.32 1.64
N ASP A 83 10.06 16.22 0.80
CA ASP A 83 10.98 15.85 -0.28
C ASP A 83 12.35 15.49 0.28
N HIS A 84 12.91 14.39 -0.23
CA HIS A 84 14.24 13.92 0.15
C HIS A 84 14.85 13.06 -0.97
N ALA A 85 16.19 13.01 -1.02
CA ALA A 85 16.92 12.15 -1.95
C ALA A 85 16.69 10.66 -1.63
N ARG A 86 16.55 9.82 -2.65
CA ARG A 86 16.32 8.37 -2.56
C ARG A 86 17.49 7.59 -3.17
N GLY A 87 18.59 7.47 -2.43
CA GLY A 87 19.82 6.80 -2.88
C GLY A 87 19.83 5.26 -2.79
N TYR A 88 18.73 4.63 -2.34
CA TYR A 88 18.71 3.21 -1.95
C TYR A 88 17.91 2.30 -2.90
N SER A 89 17.42 2.79 -4.02
CA SER A 89 16.69 1.98 -5.00
C SER A 89 17.55 1.69 -6.22
N SER A 90 17.58 0.41 -6.67
CA SER A 90 18.23 0.04 -7.93
C SER A 90 17.19 -0.54 -8.92
N PRO A 91 17.44 -0.42 -10.25
CA PRO A 91 16.57 -1.00 -11.27
C PRO A 91 16.41 -2.52 -11.13
N GLU A 92 17.47 -3.21 -10.69
CA GLU A 92 17.48 -4.66 -10.50
C GLU A 92 16.56 -5.08 -9.36
N ILE A 93 16.61 -4.39 -8.21
CA ILE A 93 15.71 -4.61 -7.08
C ILE A 93 14.25 -4.43 -7.54
N TRP A 94 13.96 -3.38 -8.27
CA TRP A 94 12.62 -3.14 -8.82
C TRP A 94 12.16 -4.25 -9.76
N LYS A 95 13.04 -4.75 -10.63
CA LYS A 95 12.74 -5.86 -11.54
C LYS A 95 12.39 -7.13 -10.76
N THR A 96 13.21 -7.49 -9.77
CA THR A 96 12.98 -8.66 -8.91
C THR A 96 11.67 -8.54 -8.14
N ASN A 97 11.46 -7.42 -7.44
CA ASN A 97 10.25 -7.18 -6.65
C ASN A 97 8.97 -7.15 -7.50
N ASN A 98 9.03 -6.58 -8.71
CA ASN A 98 7.91 -6.60 -9.65
C ASN A 98 7.64 -8.02 -10.18
N GLY A 99 8.65 -8.85 -10.31
CA GLY A 99 8.51 -10.28 -10.64
C GLY A 99 7.70 -11.01 -9.57
N ILE A 100 8.07 -10.86 -8.30
CA ILE A 100 7.37 -11.44 -7.14
C ILE A 100 5.91 -10.97 -7.13
N ARG A 101 5.66 -9.67 -7.25
CA ARG A 101 4.30 -9.10 -7.27
C ARG A 101 3.46 -9.63 -8.44
N SER A 102 4.06 -9.77 -9.62
CA SER A 102 3.37 -10.30 -10.81
C SER A 102 2.98 -11.77 -10.60
N TYR A 103 3.87 -12.55 -10.01
CA TYR A 103 3.61 -13.94 -9.63
C TYR A 103 2.45 -14.02 -8.62
N ASN A 104 2.53 -13.25 -7.52
CA ASN A 104 1.53 -13.24 -6.47
C ASN A 104 0.12 -12.84 -6.96
N ARG A 105 0.04 -11.88 -7.88
CA ARG A 105 -1.23 -11.49 -8.50
C ARG A 105 -1.78 -12.58 -9.41
N LYS A 106 -0.92 -13.19 -10.25
CA LYS A 106 -1.32 -14.22 -11.21
C LYS A 106 -1.83 -15.48 -10.50
N HIS A 107 -1.15 -15.88 -9.42
CA HIS A 107 -1.46 -17.09 -8.66
C HIS A 107 -2.36 -16.85 -7.44
N LYS A 108 -2.82 -15.59 -7.23
CA LYS A 108 -3.65 -15.18 -6.09
C LYS A 108 -3.07 -15.61 -4.75
N VAL A 109 -1.76 -15.43 -4.60
CA VAL A 109 -1.04 -15.78 -3.36
C VAL A 109 -1.59 -14.93 -2.21
N ILE A 110 -1.95 -15.58 -1.11
CA ILE A 110 -2.45 -14.95 0.12
C ILE A 110 -1.35 -14.92 1.17
N GLN A 111 -0.77 -16.06 1.48
CA GLN A 111 0.32 -16.20 2.45
C GLN A 111 1.66 -16.34 1.75
N ILE A 112 2.71 -15.88 2.42
CA ILE A 112 4.11 -16.03 2.04
C ILE A 112 4.82 -16.86 3.08
N GLU A 113 5.92 -17.52 2.68
CA GLU A 113 6.75 -18.31 3.60
C GLU A 113 7.63 -17.38 4.45
N GLN A 114 8.28 -16.40 3.83
CA GLN A 114 9.23 -15.48 4.45
C GLN A 114 8.53 -14.22 5.01
N GLY A 115 7.81 -14.37 6.11
CA GLY A 115 7.06 -13.30 6.76
C GLY A 115 7.25 -13.29 8.29
N ILE A 116 6.22 -12.89 9.04
CA ILE A 116 6.28 -12.77 10.51
C ILE A 116 6.65 -14.10 11.18
N ASN A 117 6.20 -15.23 10.66
CA ASN A 117 6.46 -16.55 11.25
C ASN A 117 7.90 -17.04 11.08
N THR A 118 8.73 -16.33 10.35
CA THR A 118 10.15 -16.66 10.12
C THR A 118 11.11 -15.68 10.84
N LEU A 119 10.58 -14.78 11.65
CA LEU A 119 11.33 -13.91 12.56
C LEU A 119 11.58 -14.65 13.89
#